data_1c8aaa2b9b09a197f5799d263db607e3
#
_entry.id   1c8aaa2b9b09a197f5799d263db607e3
#
_cell.length_a   1.000
_cell.length_b   1.000
_cell.length_c   1.000
_cell.angle_alpha   90.00
_cell.angle_beta   90.00
_cell.angle_gamma   90.00
#
_symmetry.space_group_name_H-M   'P 1'
#
loop_
_entity.id
_entity.type
_entity.pdbx_description
1 polymer ?
#
loop_
_entity_poly.entity_id
_entity_poly.type
_entity_poly.pdbx_seq_one_letter_code
_entity_poly.pdbx_strand_id
1 'polypeptide(L)'
;TGVRLGSGRISVHPGKLAVAGHGFGASAAVFTAAGLGSRLGSAVALFPSTTRPGAEEPAATLKLPGLVVGAPDDPSNVRFNAGDLARAWPGAILRTVSKSEATGLAENRRFSKFIGLGGSDRGTQRAVRPLLTGFLLYTLTGDKNYREFADPEVRLPRTDAVDPDLAPVTAEEKLVALLRR
;
A
#
# COMPACT_ATOMS: atom_id res chain seq x y z
N THR A 1 3.22 -27.43 7.07
CA THR A 1 1.94 -27.80 6.41
C THR A 1 1.56 -26.67 5.47
N GLY A 2 1.85 -26.83 4.17
CA GLY A 2 1.49 -25.84 3.16
C GLY A 2 -0.02 -25.86 2.85
N VAL A 3 -0.54 -24.72 2.42
CA VAL A 3 -1.91 -24.60 1.90
C VAL A 3 -1.91 -25.13 0.47
N ARG A 4 -2.73 -26.12 0.17
CA ARG A 4 -2.95 -26.59 -1.21
C ARG A 4 -3.91 -25.64 -1.92
N LEU A 5 -3.46 -25.08 -3.02
CA LEU A 5 -4.29 -24.29 -3.92
C LEU A 5 -4.76 -25.17 -5.09
N GLY A 6 -6.04 -25.53 -5.09
CA GLY A 6 -6.64 -26.35 -6.15
C GLY A 6 -6.19 -27.80 -6.17
N SER A 7 -6.39 -28.48 -7.30
CA SER A 7 -6.00 -29.88 -7.53
C SER A 7 -4.51 -30.07 -7.87
N GLY A 8 -3.74 -28.99 -7.89
CA GLY A 8 -2.31 -28.98 -8.26
C GLY A 8 -1.38 -29.41 -7.12
N ARG A 9 -0.15 -29.78 -7.47
CA ARG A 9 0.94 -30.09 -6.53
C ARG A 9 1.63 -28.86 -5.93
N ILE A 10 1.02 -27.67 -6.01
CA ILE A 10 1.60 -26.43 -5.52
C ILE A 10 1.27 -26.31 -4.04
N SER A 11 2.27 -26.35 -3.20
CA SER A 11 2.14 -26.03 -1.77
C SER A 11 2.72 -24.63 -1.51
N VAL A 12 1.98 -23.82 -0.77
CA VAL A 12 2.45 -22.51 -0.34
C VAL A 12 3.20 -22.68 0.98
N HIS A 13 4.41 -22.15 1.03
CA HIS A 13 5.23 -22.22 2.25
C HIS A 13 4.67 -21.22 3.30
N PRO A 14 4.43 -21.64 4.55
CA PRO A 14 4.08 -20.71 5.63
C PRO A 14 5.18 -19.65 5.79
N GLY A 15 4.79 -18.39 6.01
CA GLY A 15 5.70 -17.25 6.09
C GLY A 15 6.19 -16.71 4.72
N LYS A 16 5.85 -17.38 3.61
CA LYS A 16 6.04 -16.86 2.24
C LYS A 16 4.74 -16.46 1.58
N LEU A 17 3.78 -16.06 2.39
CA LEU A 17 2.51 -15.49 1.97
C LEU A 17 2.50 -13.99 2.27
N ALA A 18 1.93 -13.23 1.39
CA ALA A 18 1.58 -11.84 1.64
C ALA A 18 0.10 -11.61 1.36
N VAL A 19 -0.44 -10.60 2.01
CA VAL A 19 -1.75 -10.06 1.67
C VAL A 19 -1.57 -8.66 1.10
N ALA A 20 -2.27 -8.35 0.02
CA ALA A 20 -2.26 -7.04 -0.59
C ALA A 20 -3.69 -6.59 -0.87
N GLY A 21 -3.96 -5.30 -0.68
CA GLY A 21 -5.27 -4.72 -0.95
C GLY A 21 -5.17 -3.31 -1.50
N HIS A 22 -6.23 -2.87 -2.19
CA HIS A 22 -6.33 -1.57 -2.81
C HIS A 22 -7.62 -0.87 -2.36
N GLY A 23 -7.58 0.41 -2.07
CA GLY A 23 -8.73 1.18 -1.62
C GLY A 23 -9.30 0.61 -0.31
N PHE A 24 -10.58 0.24 -0.30
CA PHE A 24 -11.20 -0.46 0.83
C PHE A 24 -10.56 -1.84 1.08
N GLY A 25 -10.07 -2.51 0.02
CA GLY A 25 -9.33 -3.75 0.13
C GLY A 25 -7.99 -3.59 0.86
N ALA A 26 -7.40 -2.40 0.89
CA ALA A 26 -6.20 -2.13 1.68
C ALA A 26 -6.47 -2.27 3.18
N SER A 27 -7.57 -1.72 3.67
CA SER A 27 -8.01 -1.90 5.06
C SER A 27 -8.33 -3.37 5.36
N ALA A 28 -9.02 -4.06 4.45
CA ALA A 28 -9.31 -5.49 4.58
C ALA A 28 -8.00 -6.32 4.65
N ALA A 29 -6.97 -5.95 3.88
CA ALA A 29 -5.67 -6.60 3.95
C ALA A 29 -5.00 -6.43 5.32
N VAL A 30 -5.11 -5.25 5.94
CA VAL A 30 -4.60 -4.99 7.29
C VAL A 30 -5.34 -5.83 8.35
N PHE A 31 -6.68 -5.88 8.30
CA PHE A 31 -7.45 -6.75 9.18
C PHE A 31 -7.08 -8.22 9.02
N THR A 32 -6.91 -8.67 7.77
CA THR A 32 -6.48 -10.03 7.45
C THR A 32 -5.08 -10.30 8.02
N ALA A 33 -4.16 -9.34 7.86
CA ALA A 33 -2.82 -9.47 8.39
C ALA A 33 -2.80 -9.57 9.92
N ALA A 34 -3.61 -8.78 10.61
CA ALA A 34 -3.76 -8.86 12.06
C ALA A 34 -4.31 -10.22 12.51
N GLY A 35 -5.29 -10.77 11.79
CA GLY A 35 -5.87 -12.08 12.10
C GLY A 35 -4.95 -13.27 11.79
N LEU A 36 -4.11 -13.18 10.75
CA LEU A 36 -3.21 -14.26 10.35
C LEU A 36 -1.84 -14.20 11.05
N GLY A 37 -1.41 -13.02 11.48
CA GLY A 37 -0.17 -12.81 12.24
C GLY A 37 1.06 -13.40 11.53
N SER A 38 1.82 -14.22 12.23
CA SER A 38 3.09 -14.83 11.76
C SER A 38 2.94 -15.81 10.57
N ARG A 39 1.72 -16.09 10.11
CA ARG A 39 1.49 -16.86 8.89
C ARG A 39 1.83 -16.09 7.63
N LEU A 40 1.91 -14.76 7.75
CA LEU A 40 2.28 -13.85 6.66
C LEU A 40 3.71 -13.38 6.81
N GLY A 41 4.41 -13.25 5.69
CA GLY A 41 5.74 -12.65 5.60
C GLY A 41 5.70 -11.13 5.41
N SER A 42 4.61 -10.60 4.84
CA SER A 42 4.42 -9.16 4.65
C SER A 42 2.96 -8.83 4.33
N ALA A 43 2.60 -7.55 4.41
CA ALA A 43 1.30 -7.05 3.92
C ALA A 43 1.47 -5.72 3.18
N VAL A 44 0.53 -5.44 2.27
CA VAL A 44 0.59 -4.25 1.40
C VAL A 44 -0.77 -3.56 1.36
N ALA A 45 -0.77 -2.27 1.62
CA ALA A 45 -1.93 -1.38 1.55
C ALA A 45 -1.73 -0.33 0.44
N LEU A 46 -2.43 -0.48 -0.67
CA LEU A 46 -2.35 0.44 -1.81
C LEU A 46 -3.52 1.42 -1.77
N PHE A 47 -3.19 2.72 -1.67
CA PHE A 47 -4.17 3.81 -1.65
C PHE A 47 -5.34 3.54 -0.70
N PRO A 48 -5.07 3.32 0.62
CA PRO A 48 -6.08 2.93 1.58
C PRO A 48 -7.19 3.97 1.68
N SER A 49 -8.43 3.49 1.67
CA SER A 49 -9.62 4.30 1.93
C SER A 49 -10.05 4.19 3.38
N THR A 50 -10.69 5.23 3.91
CA THR A 50 -11.27 5.20 5.26
C THR A 50 -12.33 4.10 5.36
N THR A 51 -12.25 3.29 6.41
CA THR A 51 -13.23 2.25 6.74
C THR A 51 -13.78 2.42 8.15
N ARG A 52 -14.87 1.75 8.43
CA ARG A 52 -15.39 1.62 9.80
C ARG A 52 -15.67 0.15 10.07
N PRO A 53 -14.96 -0.46 11.05
CA PRO A 53 -13.92 0.12 11.89
C PRO A 53 -12.69 0.55 11.08
N GLY A 54 -11.87 1.45 11.63
CA GLY A 54 -10.61 1.91 11.04
C GLY A 54 -9.56 0.81 11.02
N ALA A 55 -8.63 0.88 10.08
CA ALA A 55 -7.56 -0.10 9.95
C ALA A 55 -6.33 0.23 10.82
N GLU A 56 -6.29 1.41 11.42
CA GLU A 56 -5.18 1.92 12.20
C GLU A 56 -4.98 1.11 13.49
N GLU A 57 -6.07 0.76 14.19
CA GLU A 57 -6.01 -0.04 15.41
C GLU A 57 -5.40 -1.43 15.16
N PRO A 58 -5.88 -2.26 14.23
CA PRO A 58 -5.22 -3.53 13.92
C PRO A 58 -3.82 -3.33 13.34
N ALA A 59 -3.53 -2.27 12.58
CA ALA A 59 -2.21 -1.97 12.06
C ALA A 59 -1.16 -1.80 13.17
N ALA A 60 -1.52 -1.16 14.28
CA ALA A 60 -0.65 -0.98 15.43
C ALA A 60 -0.18 -2.30 16.08
N THR A 61 -0.89 -3.40 15.84
CA THR A 61 -0.52 -4.74 16.37
C THR A 61 0.39 -5.53 15.44
N LEU A 62 0.59 -5.07 14.20
CA LEU A 62 1.35 -5.79 13.19
C LEU A 62 2.85 -5.73 13.46
N LYS A 63 3.49 -6.90 13.45
CA LYS A 63 4.94 -7.06 13.61
C LYS A 63 5.64 -7.49 12.31
N LEU A 64 4.91 -7.53 11.22
CA LEU A 64 5.43 -7.93 9.91
C LEU A 64 5.75 -6.70 9.05
N PRO A 65 6.67 -6.82 8.07
CA PRO A 65 6.95 -5.76 7.14
C PRO A 65 5.71 -5.31 6.38
N GLY A 66 5.52 -4.01 6.27
CA GLY A 66 4.42 -3.38 5.57
C GLY A 66 4.87 -2.45 4.45
N LEU A 67 4.09 -2.39 3.38
CA LEU A 67 4.21 -1.36 2.36
C LEU A 67 2.88 -0.62 2.27
N VAL A 68 2.90 0.66 2.56
CA VAL A 68 1.76 1.54 2.37
C VAL A 68 2.06 2.48 1.22
N VAL A 69 1.18 2.52 0.23
CA VAL A 69 1.32 3.43 -0.92
C VAL A 69 0.17 4.42 -0.90
N GLY A 70 0.50 5.72 -0.99
CA GLY A 70 -0.47 6.80 -1.00
C GLY A 70 -0.31 7.73 -2.19
N ALA A 71 -1.37 8.47 -2.50
CA ALA A 71 -1.40 9.56 -3.46
C ALA A 71 -1.77 10.85 -2.70
N PRO A 72 -0.78 11.66 -2.28
CA PRO A 72 -1.06 12.85 -1.47
C PRO A 72 -1.87 13.90 -2.23
N ASP A 73 -1.74 13.91 -3.56
CA ASP A 73 -2.42 14.88 -4.44
C ASP A 73 -3.79 14.39 -4.93
N ASP A 74 -4.25 13.20 -4.49
CA ASP A 74 -5.54 12.64 -4.92
C ASP A 74 -6.71 13.40 -4.25
N PRO A 75 -7.52 14.14 -5.02
CA PRO A 75 -8.63 14.92 -4.48
C PRO A 75 -9.75 14.04 -3.93
N SER A 76 -9.82 12.76 -4.32
CA SER A 76 -10.78 11.81 -3.78
C SER A 76 -10.42 11.34 -2.36
N ASN A 77 -9.18 11.55 -1.93
CA ASN A 77 -8.64 11.18 -0.63
C ASN A 77 -8.32 12.43 0.20
N VAL A 78 -9.37 13.11 0.70
CA VAL A 78 -9.25 14.34 1.49
C VAL A 78 -8.42 14.14 2.75
N ARG A 79 -8.55 12.97 3.39
CA ARG A 79 -7.68 12.52 4.48
C ARG A 79 -6.56 11.70 3.85
N PHE A 80 -5.33 11.99 4.17
CA PHE A 80 -4.20 11.18 3.72
C PHE A 80 -4.14 9.87 4.53
N ASN A 81 -5.13 8.98 4.30
CA ASN A 81 -5.30 7.73 5.03
C ASN A 81 -4.06 6.83 4.98
N ALA A 82 -3.25 6.93 3.92
CA ALA A 82 -1.99 6.20 3.83
C ALA A 82 -0.99 6.66 4.90
N GLY A 83 -0.93 7.95 5.21
CA GLY A 83 -0.10 8.50 6.28
C GLY A 83 -0.55 8.00 7.64
N ASP A 84 -1.87 8.08 7.94
CA ASP A 84 -2.42 7.63 9.21
C ASP A 84 -2.17 6.12 9.42
N LEU A 85 -2.39 5.32 8.38
CA LEU A 85 -2.17 3.88 8.44
C LEU A 85 -0.68 3.54 8.63
N ALA A 86 0.22 4.22 7.90
CA ALA A 86 1.66 3.97 8.01
C ALA A 86 2.20 4.39 9.39
N ARG A 87 1.70 5.50 9.96
CA ARG A 87 2.05 5.95 11.31
C ARG A 87 1.62 4.95 12.37
N ALA A 88 0.46 4.34 12.21
CA ALA A 88 -0.04 3.33 13.12
C ALA A 88 0.71 1.98 13.02
N TRP A 89 1.34 1.68 11.89
CA TRP A 89 1.96 0.38 11.61
C TRP A 89 3.49 0.42 11.77
N PRO A 90 4.06 -0.11 12.89
CA PRO A 90 5.49 0.06 13.22
C PRO A 90 6.49 -0.51 12.20
N GLY A 91 6.07 -1.48 11.39
CA GLY A 91 6.91 -2.10 10.35
C GLY A 91 6.61 -1.65 8.93
N ALA A 92 5.84 -0.58 8.76
CA ALA A 92 5.43 -0.11 7.44
C ALA A 92 6.38 0.95 6.87
N ILE A 93 6.57 0.87 5.56
CA ILE A 93 7.21 1.89 4.74
C ILE A 93 6.12 2.65 4.00
N LEU A 94 6.10 3.97 4.13
CA LEU A 94 5.21 4.83 3.37
C LEU A 94 5.91 5.29 2.08
N ARG A 95 5.27 5.00 0.96
CA ARG A 95 5.65 5.52 -0.36
C ARG A 95 4.50 6.31 -0.95
N THR A 96 4.80 7.43 -1.54
CA THR A 96 3.81 8.24 -2.25
C THR A 96 4.10 8.26 -3.74
N VAL A 97 3.04 8.35 -4.53
CA VAL A 97 3.10 8.51 -5.98
C VAL A 97 2.45 9.84 -6.32
N SER A 98 3.28 10.82 -6.67
CA SER A 98 2.81 12.16 -7.03
C SER A 98 2.02 12.15 -8.33
N LYS A 99 1.05 13.05 -8.45
CA LYS A 99 0.18 13.19 -9.63
C LYS A 99 -0.54 11.89 -10.02
N SER A 100 -0.93 11.11 -9.01
CA SER A 100 -1.67 9.87 -9.19
C SER A 100 -2.99 9.91 -8.44
N GLU A 101 -3.93 9.12 -8.90
CA GLU A 101 -5.19 8.86 -8.23
C GLU A 101 -5.26 7.39 -7.81
N ALA A 102 -5.96 7.12 -6.71
CA ALA A 102 -6.18 5.75 -6.24
C ALA A 102 -6.79 4.84 -7.32
N THR A 103 -7.67 5.40 -8.16
CA THR A 103 -8.31 4.71 -9.27
C THR A 103 -7.36 4.36 -10.41
N GLY A 104 -6.16 4.99 -10.47
CA GLY A 104 -5.17 4.81 -11.54
C GLY A 104 -4.64 3.39 -11.68
N LEU A 105 -4.68 2.58 -10.61
CA LEU A 105 -4.29 1.16 -10.66
C LEU A 105 -5.31 0.26 -11.36
N ALA A 106 -6.57 0.68 -11.45
CA ALA A 106 -7.62 -0.15 -12.02
C ALA A 106 -7.42 -0.29 -13.53
N GLU A 107 -7.43 -1.52 -14.02
CA GLU A 107 -7.36 -1.83 -15.46
C GLU A 107 -8.76 -1.84 -16.08
N ASN A 108 -8.82 -1.44 -17.37
CA ASN A 108 -9.97 -1.68 -18.26
C ASN A 108 -11.32 -1.05 -17.83
N ARG A 109 -11.28 0.04 -17.08
CA ARG A 109 -12.50 0.77 -16.69
C ARG A 109 -12.92 1.81 -17.72
N ARG A 110 -13.24 1.39 -18.95
CA ARG A 110 -13.77 2.31 -19.98
C ARG A 110 -15.06 3.00 -19.50
N PHE A 111 -15.89 2.28 -18.77
CA PHE A 111 -17.16 2.79 -18.25
C PHE A 111 -16.99 3.78 -17.08
N SER A 112 -16.01 3.56 -16.19
CA SER A 112 -15.77 4.47 -15.06
C SER A 112 -15.30 5.85 -15.51
N LYS A 113 -14.55 5.92 -16.61
CA LYS A 113 -14.11 7.18 -17.20
C LYS A 113 -15.30 8.00 -17.76
N PHE A 114 -16.31 7.30 -18.28
CA PHE A 114 -17.52 7.93 -18.80
C PHE A 114 -18.38 8.57 -17.70
N ILE A 115 -18.40 8.00 -16.51
CA ILE A 115 -19.15 8.51 -15.34
C ILE A 115 -18.29 9.36 -14.39
N GLY A 116 -17.10 9.80 -14.82
CA GLY A 116 -16.26 10.71 -14.06
C GLY A 116 -15.55 10.10 -12.85
N LEU A 117 -15.53 8.77 -12.68
CA LEU A 117 -14.90 8.08 -11.55
C LEU A 117 -13.41 7.79 -11.75
N GLY A 118 -12.72 8.58 -12.57
CA GLY A 118 -11.33 8.37 -12.89
C GLY A 118 -11.10 7.20 -13.85
N GLY A 119 -9.88 7.01 -14.29
CA GLY A 119 -9.51 5.97 -15.24
C GLY A 119 -8.15 5.35 -14.91
N SER A 120 -7.84 4.25 -15.59
CA SER A 120 -6.52 3.63 -15.58
C SER A 120 -5.44 4.65 -15.95
N ASP A 121 -4.45 4.81 -15.09
CA ASP A 121 -3.29 5.65 -15.32
C ASP A 121 -2.01 4.81 -15.43
N ARG A 122 -1.38 4.88 -16.60
CA ARG A 122 -0.13 4.18 -16.85
C ARG A 122 1.03 4.69 -15.99
N GLY A 123 0.99 5.95 -15.58
CA GLY A 123 1.99 6.54 -14.68
C GLY A 123 1.96 5.86 -13.33
N THR A 124 0.78 5.81 -12.71
CA THR A 124 0.53 5.13 -11.43
C THR A 124 0.90 3.65 -11.51
N GLN A 125 0.48 2.94 -12.56
CA GLN A 125 0.82 1.52 -12.73
C GLN A 125 2.32 1.27 -12.87
N ARG A 126 3.04 2.13 -13.61
CA ARG A 126 4.50 2.03 -13.77
C ARG A 126 5.27 2.35 -12.49
N ALA A 127 4.70 3.12 -11.58
CA ALA A 127 5.29 3.38 -10.27
C ALA A 127 5.03 2.23 -9.30
N VAL A 128 3.76 1.81 -9.19
CA VAL A 128 3.33 0.87 -8.13
C VAL A 128 3.72 -0.58 -8.43
N ARG A 129 3.66 -1.03 -9.69
CA ARG A 129 3.96 -2.44 -10.02
C ARG A 129 5.39 -2.85 -9.66
N PRO A 130 6.46 -2.12 -10.06
CA PRO A 130 7.82 -2.46 -9.65
C PRO A 130 8.00 -2.39 -8.14
N LEU A 131 7.45 -1.35 -7.49
CA LEU A 131 7.50 -1.18 -6.05
C LEU A 131 6.89 -2.37 -5.31
N LEU A 132 5.66 -2.75 -5.68
CA LEU A 132 4.98 -3.91 -5.09
C LEU A 132 5.77 -5.20 -5.33
N THR A 133 6.20 -5.45 -6.57
CA THR A 133 6.91 -6.67 -6.93
C THR A 133 8.25 -6.76 -6.19
N GLY A 134 9.05 -5.70 -6.19
CA GLY A 134 10.34 -5.68 -5.50
C GLY A 134 10.20 -5.85 -4.00
N PHE A 135 9.25 -5.14 -3.37
CA PHE A 135 8.96 -5.31 -1.95
C PHE A 135 8.59 -6.76 -1.59
N LEU A 136 7.69 -7.38 -2.36
CA LEU A 136 7.27 -8.76 -2.13
C LEU A 136 8.41 -9.76 -2.38
N LEU A 137 9.22 -9.58 -3.42
CA LEU A 137 10.38 -10.44 -3.67
C LEU A 137 11.38 -10.35 -2.51
N TYR A 138 11.68 -9.16 -2.03
CA TYR A 138 12.56 -9.01 -0.88
C TYR A 138 11.98 -9.65 0.38
N THR A 139 10.76 -9.30 0.76
CA THR A 139 10.18 -9.73 2.04
C THR A 139 9.82 -11.21 2.10
N LEU A 140 9.42 -11.82 0.97
CA LEU A 140 9.00 -13.22 0.93
C LEU A 140 10.13 -14.18 0.58
N THR A 141 11.14 -13.75 -0.19
CA THR A 141 12.22 -14.63 -0.65
C THR A 141 13.57 -14.34 0.01
N GLY A 142 13.73 -13.13 0.58
CA GLY A 142 15.00 -12.65 1.12
C GLY A 142 16.03 -12.29 0.03
N ASP A 143 15.58 -12.11 -1.23
CA ASP A 143 16.46 -11.76 -2.34
C ASP A 143 16.97 -10.31 -2.18
N LYS A 144 18.26 -10.20 -1.87
CA LYS A 144 18.93 -8.93 -1.58
C LYS A 144 18.99 -7.98 -2.77
N ASN A 145 18.79 -8.49 -4.00
CA ASN A 145 18.72 -7.64 -5.19
C ASN A 145 17.53 -6.69 -5.17
N TYR A 146 16.51 -6.97 -4.34
CA TYR A 146 15.31 -6.16 -4.18
C TYR A 146 15.25 -5.40 -2.85
N ARG A 147 16.37 -5.34 -2.10
CA ARG A 147 16.43 -4.65 -0.79
C ARG A 147 15.98 -3.20 -0.88
N GLU A 148 16.32 -2.51 -1.95
CA GLU A 148 16.00 -1.10 -2.17
C GLU A 148 14.48 -0.80 -2.10
N PHE A 149 13.64 -1.77 -2.46
CA PHE A 149 12.19 -1.62 -2.41
C PHE A 149 11.61 -1.68 -0.99
N ALA A 150 12.38 -2.19 -0.05
CA ALA A 150 12.03 -2.26 1.37
C ALA A 150 12.88 -1.31 2.24
N ASP A 151 13.63 -0.41 1.63
CA ASP A 151 14.45 0.58 2.31
C ASP A 151 13.80 1.96 2.20
N PRO A 152 13.33 2.57 3.32
CA PRO A 152 12.65 3.86 3.27
C PRO A 152 13.55 5.02 2.84
N GLU A 153 14.87 4.88 2.92
CA GLU A 153 15.82 5.94 2.59
C GLU A 153 16.19 5.97 1.10
N VAL A 154 15.95 4.86 0.40
CA VAL A 154 16.31 4.75 -1.02
C VAL A 154 15.27 5.46 -1.89
N ARG A 155 15.75 6.34 -2.76
CA ARG A 155 14.90 6.95 -3.80
C ARG A 155 14.62 5.95 -4.92
N LEU A 156 13.35 5.71 -5.17
CA LEU A 156 12.90 4.90 -6.28
C LEU A 156 12.24 5.76 -7.36
N PRO A 157 12.34 5.39 -8.63
CA PRO A 157 11.72 6.15 -9.71
C PRO A 157 10.21 6.31 -9.51
N ARG A 158 9.71 7.53 -9.66
CA ARG A 158 8.28 7.89 -9.61
C ARG A 158 7.60 7.71 -8.25
N THR A 159 8.36 7.43 -7.20
CA THR A 159 7.84 7.33 -5.84
C THR A 159 8.73 8.10 -4.89
N ASP A 160 8.12 8.75 -3.92
CA ASP A 160 8.83 9.42 -2.85
C ASP A 160 8.67 8.62 -1.56
N ALA A 161 9.76 8.47 -0.80
CA ALA A 161 9.69 8.00 0.56
C ALA A 161 9.19 9.15 1.45
N VAL A 162 8.28 8.85 2.34
CA VAL A 162 7.71 9.85 3.24
C VAL A 162 7.81 9.31 4.66
N ASP A 163 8.30 10.17 5.55
CA ASP A 163 8.22 9.90 6.99
C ASP A 163 6.75 10.00 7.40
N PRO A 164 6.15 8.91 7.92
CA PRO A 164 4.75 8.92 8.32
C PRO A 164 4.43 9.99 9.37
N ASP A 165 5.37 10.32 10.24
CA ASP A 165 5.18 11.32 11.29
C ASP A 165 5.14 12.74 10.76
N LEU A 166 5.72 12.98 9.58
CA LEU A 166 5.69 14.25 8.87
C LEU A 166 4.55 14.34 7.83
N ALA A 167 3.82 13.27 7.62
CA ALA A 167 2.70 13.27 6.68
C ALA A 167 1.52 14.09 7.24
N PRO A 168 0.84 14.91 6.41
CA PRO A 168 -0.30 15.71 6.86
C PRO A 168 -1.43 14.80 7.35
N VAL A 169 -1.98 15.10 8.53
CA VAL A 169 -3.01 14.29 9.21
C VAL A 169 -4.41 14.80 8.86
N THR A 170 -4.57 16.11 8.72
CA THR A 170 -5.87 16.74 8.47
C THR A 170 -5.99 17.26 7.04
N ALA A 171 -7.23 17.48 6.61
CA ALA A 171 -7.49 18.13 5.33
C ALA A 171 -6.91 19.55 5.29
N GLU A 172 -6.92 20.26 6.42
CA GLU A 172 -6.35 21.61 6.54
C GLU A 172 -4.83 21.59 6.40
N GLU A 173 -4.15 20.69 7.10
CA GLU A 173 -2.70 20.49 6.97
C GLU A 173 -2.30 20.10 5.56
N LYS A 174 -3.09 19.21 4.91
CA LYS A 174 -2.89 18.84 3.51
C LYS A 174 -3.04 20.05 2.59
N LEU A 175 -4.04 20.88 2.79
CA LEU A 175 -4.26 22.11 2.01
C LEU A 175 -3.10 23.07 2.20
N VAL A 176 -2.66 23.29 3.43
CA VAL A 176 -1.51 24.14 3.75
C VAL A 176 -0.23 23.62 3.12
N ALA A 177 0.00 22.31 3.14
CA ALA A 177 1.17 21.71 2.50
C ALA A 177 1.14 21.86 0.97
N LEU A 178 -0.03 21.79 0.34
CA LEU A 178 -0.20 22.02 -1.10
C LEU A 178 0.02 23.47 -1.51
N LEU A 179 -0.39 24.44 -0.66
CA LEU A 179 -0.22 25.87 -0.92
C LEU A 179 1.22 26.37 -0.71
N ARG A 180 2.06 25.59 0.00
CA ARG A 180 3.48 25.91 0.24
C ARG A 180 4.42 25.39 -0.84
N ARG A 181 3.93 24.64 -1.81
CA ARG A 181 4.68 24.14 -2.98
C ARG A 181 4.52 25.07 -4.18
#